data_ec146b8b5eb9270c9d67f7d16fb99d20
#
_entry.id   ec146b8b5eb9270c9d67f7d16fb99d20
#
_cell.length_a   1.000
_cell.length_b   1.000
_cell.length_c   1.000
_cell.angle_alpha   90.00
_cell.angle_beta   90.00
_cell.angle_gamma   90.00
#
_symmetry.space_group_name_H-M   'P 1'
#
loop_
_entity.id
_entity.type
_entity.pdbx_description
1 polymer ?
#
loop_
_entity_poly.entity_id
_entity_poly.type
_entity_poly.pdbx_seq_one_letter_code
_entity_poly.pdbx_strand_id
1 'polypeptide(L)'
;MFSKLTNIVLFIVLLLFCDVPLKAEQLKVTGKPHIIDGDTIKINSINYRFSGIDAPEIKQTCKKNEEVIYCGIIAKDKLVKKIGSNIPLCVQESIDRYNRIIAECFVKNKSLSKYLVR
;
A
#
# COMPACT_ATOMS: atom_id res chain seq x y z
N MET A 1 -31.74 -49.72 0.75
CA MET A 1 -30.70 -49.84 -0.28
C MET A 1 -30.48 -48.50 -1.02
N PHE A 2 -31.51 -47.82 -1.49
CA PHE A 2 -31.41 -46.52 -2.17
C PHE A 2 -31.02 -45.35 -1.27
N SER A 3 -31.36 -45.33 0.03
CA SER A 3 -31.05 -44.25 0.97
C SER A 3 -29.56 -44.10 1.26
N LYS A 4 -28.79 -45.19 1.25
CA LYS A 4 -27.34 -45.15 1.46
C LYS A 4 -26.58 -44.60 0.24
N LEU A 5 -27.05 -44.95 -0.98
CA LEU A 5 -26.47 -44.42 -2.21
C LEU A 5 -26.75 -42.94 -2.36
N THR A 6 -27.95 -42.46 -2.02
CA THR A 6 -28.36 -41.07 -2.08
C THR A 6 -27.53 -40.23 -1.10
N ASN A 7 -27.26 -40.72 0.09
CA ASN A 7 -26.42 -40.04 1.07
C ASN A 7 -24.94 -39.95 0.65
N ILE A 8 -24.43 -41.02 -0.02
CA ILE A 8 -23.04 -40.99 -0.53
C ILE A 8 -22.90 -40.01 -1.70
N VAL A 9 -23.86 -39.96 -2.61
CA VAL A 9 -23.88 -39.03 -3.73
C VAL A 9 -23.98 -37.57 -3.23
N LEU A 10 -24.84 -37.33 -2.23
CA LEU A 10 -24.97 -36.00 -1.62
C LEU A 10 -23.67 -35.56 -0.91
N PHE A 11 -22.98 -36.50 -0.25
CA PHE A 11 -21.71 -36.21 0.41
C PHE A 11 -20.58 -35.93 -0.59
N ILE A 12 -20.53 -36.63 -1.71
CA ILE A 12 -19.56 -36.42 -2.79
C ILE A 12 -19.81 -35.07 -3.48
N VAL A 13 -21.07 -34.72 -3.72
CA VAL A 13 -21.43 -33.41 -4.31
C VAL A 13 -21.06 -32.28 -3.37
N LEU A 14 -21.22 -32.43 -2.05
CA LEU A 14 -20.81 -31.42 -1.06
C LEU A 14 -19.30 -31.23 -1.02
N LEU A 15 -18.50 -32.28 -1.25
CA LEU A 15 -17.04 -32.20 -1.30
C LEU A 15 -16.51 -31.49 -2.57
N LEU A 16 -17.27 -31.55 -3.66
CA LEU A 16 -16.90 -30.90 -4.93
C LEU A 16 -17.11 -29.39 -4.94
N PHE A 17 -17.84 -28.84 -3.96
CA PHE A 17 -18.04 -27.37 -3.82
C PHE A 17 -17.06 -26.69 -2.87
N CYS A 18 -16.09 -27.43 -2.33
CA CYS A 18 -15.23 -26.92 -1.24
C CYS A 18 -13.93 -26.24 -1.70
N ASP A 19 -13.69 -26.09 -3.01
CA ASP A 19 -12.46 -25.51 -3.55
C ASP A 19 -12.69 -24.17 -4.28
N VAL A 20 -13.47 -23.27 -3.70
CA VAL A 20 -13.39 -21.87 -4.12
C VAL A 20 -12.31 -21.21 -3.27
N PRO A 21 -11.13 -20.90 -3.82
CA PRO A 21 -10.13 -20.15 -3.06
C PRO A 21 -10.74 -18.78 -2.73
N LEU A 22 -11.00 -18.54 -1.45
CA LEU A 22 -11.36 -17.21 -0.96
C LEU A 22 -10.13 -16.31 -1.12
N LYS A 23 -9.98 -15.72 -2.30
CA LYS A 23 -8.96 -14.70 -2.52
C LYS A 23 -9.42 -13.44 -1.77
N ALA A 24 -8.74 -13.12 -0.68
CA ALA A 24 -8.98 -11.88 0.02
C ALA A 24 -8.76 -10.70 -0.96
N GLU A 25 -9.80 -9.93 -1.22
CA GLU A 25 -9.71 -8.75 -2.08
C GLU A 25 -8.89 -7.68 -1.35
N GLN A 26 -7.82 -7.20 -2.00
CA GLN A 26 -7.00 -6.13 -1.45
C GLN A 26 -7.78 -4.82 -1.43
N LEU A 27 -7.71 -4.11 -0.29
CA LEU A 27 -8.32 -2.79 -0.16
C LEU A 27 -7.54 -1.78 -1.01
N LYS A 28 -8.26 -1.12 -1.90
CA LYS A 28 -7.74 -0.06 -2.77
C LYS A 28 -8.39 1.24 -2.39
N VAL A 29 -7.60 2.31 -2.37
CA VAL A 29 -8.08 3.66 -2.14
C VAL A 29 -7.49 4.61 -3.17
N THR A 30 -8.29 5.57 -3.59
CA THR A 30 -7.86 6.66 -4.46
C THR A 30 -8.46 7.97 -3.97
N GLY A 31 -7.77 9.07 -4.20
CA GLY A 31 -8.22 10.40 -3.80
C GLY A 31 -7.08 11.41 -3.83
N LYS A 32 -7.43 12.69 -3.74
CA LYS A 32 -6.45 13.76 -3.69
C LYS A 32 -5.58 13.61 -2.44
N PRO A 33 -4.25 13.49 -2.58
CA PRO A 33 -3.38 13.27 -1.45
C PRO A 33 -2.98 14.58 -0.77
N HIS A 34 -2.78 14.51 0.53
CA HIS A 34 -1.96 15.46 1.28
C HIS A 34 -0.64 14.78 1.62
N ILE A 35 0.46 15.34 1.18
CA ILE A 35 1.79 14.75 1.40
C ILE A 35 2.28 15.11 2.80
N ILE A 36 2.54 14.09 3.63
CA ILE A 36 3.04 14.25 4.99
C ILE A 36 4.57 14.42 4.98
N ASP A 37 5.25 13.46 4.37
CA ASP A 37 6.71 13.42 4.19
C ASP A 37 7.07 12.58 2.95
N GLY A 38 8.35 12.20 2.81
CA GLY A 38 8.85 11.50 1.61
C GLY A 38 8.32 10.08 1.41
N ASP A 39 7.66 9.47 2.40
CA ASP A 39 7.16 8.10 2.32
C ASP A 39 5.71 7.91 2.81
N THR A 40 5.02 9.01 3.11
CA THR A 40 3.66 8.96 3.67
C THR A 40 2.76 10.01 3.06
N ILE A 41 1.61 9.58 2.60
CA ILE A 41 0.53 10.46 2.11
C ILE A 41 -0.75 10.21 2.91
N LYS A 42 -1.60 11.23 2.97
CA LYS A 42 -2.94 11.15 3.55
C LYS A 42 -3.99 11.25 2.45
N ILE A 43 -4.89 10.27 2.40
CA ILE A 43 -6.07 10.27 1.51
C ILE A 43 -7.30 10.05 2.37
N ASN A 44 -8.32 10.89 2.23
CA ASN A 44 -9.56 10.81 3.02
C ASN A 44 -9.32 10.69 4.54
N SER A 45 -8.39 11.52 5.06
CA SER A 45 -8.02 11.57 6.48
C SER A 45 -7.29 10.32 7.02
N ILE A 46 -6.87 9.39 6.16
CA ILE A 46 -6.14 8.18 6.52
C ILE A 46 -4.72 8.27 5.96
N ASN A 47 -3.73 7.98 6.81
CA ASN A 47 -2.33 7.95 6.41
C ASN A 47 -1.95 6.61 5.79
N TYR A 48 -1.29 6.67 4.63
CA TYR A 48 -0.74 5.53 3.92
C TYR A 48 0.77 5.68 3.83
N ARG A 49 1.49 4.77 4.47
CA ARG A 49 2.94 4.68 4.41
C ARG A 49 3.33 3.76 3.26
N PHE A 50 4.26 4.21 2.43
CA PHE A 50 4.69 3.42 1.26
C PHE A 50 5.46 2.19 1.71
N SER A 51 5.09 1.03 1.14
CA SER A 51 5.76 -0.22 1.44
C SER A 51 7.17 -0.26 0.89
N GLY A 52 8.08 -0.90 1.63
CA GLY A 52 9.43 -1.21 1.18
C GLY A 52 10.40 -0.03 1.14
N ILE A 53 10.01 1.17 1.57
CA ILE A 53 10.90 2.34 1.65
C ILE A 53 10.83 3.01 3.01
N ASP A 54 11.88 3.74 3.32
CA ASP A 54 11.99 4.59 4.50
C ASP A 54 12.68 5.90 4.08
N ALA A 55 11.92 6.98 4.07
CA ALA A 55 12.43 8.30 3.71
C ALA A 55 12.83 9.08 4.97
N PRO A 56 13.73 10.07 4.85
CA PRO A 56 14.00 10.98 5.94
C PRO A 56 12.74 11.69 6.43
N GLU A 57 12.56 11.77 7.76
CA GLU A 57 11.46 12.49 8.36
C GLU A 57 11.56 14.00 8.05
N ILE A 58 10.41 14.70 8.06
CA ILE A 58 10.34 16.11 7.62
C ILE A 58 11.35 17.04 8.31
N LYS A 59 11.64 16.78 9.58
CA LYS A 59 12.60 17.58 10.37
C LYS A 59 14.05 17.07 10.29
N GLN A 60 14.28 15.96 9.60
CA GLN A 60 15.59 15.34 9.54
C GLN A 60 16.54 16.13 8.66
N THR A 61 17.74 16.33 9.17
CA THR A 61 18.87 16.91 8.43
C THR A 61 19.90 15.82 8.14
N CYS A 62 20.67 16.01 7.08
CA CYS A 62 21.74 15.13 6.66
C CYS A 62 22.99 15.94 6.35
N LYS A 63 24.15 15.31 6.35
CA LYS A 63 25.41 15.94 5.90
C LYS A 63 25.76 15.46 4.50
N LYS A 64 26.08 16.41 3.63
CA LYS A 64 26.64 16.17 2.32
C LYS A 64 27.87 17.02 2.14
N ASN A 65 29.06 16.40 1.99
CA ASN A 65 30.34 17.12 1.91
C ASN A 65 30.54 18.10 3.08
N GLU A 66 30.20 17.66 4.31
CA GLU A 66 30.23 18.44 5.56
C GLU A 66 29.19 19.58 5.65
N GLU A 67 28.40 19.81 4.62
CA GLU A 67 27.28 20.74 4.65
C GLU A 67 26.01 20.08 5.20
N VAL A 68 25.28 20.80 6.05
CA VAL A 68 23.98 20.37 6.55
C VAL A 68 22.92 20.66 5.49
N ILE A 69 22.19 19.61 5.10
CA ILE A 69 21.04 19.73 4.18
C ILE A 69 19.76 19.26 4.87
N TYR A 70 18.63 19.81 4.45
CA TYR A 70 17.30 19.44 4.96
C TYR A 70 16.74 18.29 4.14
N CYS A 71 17.30 17.07 4.36
CA CYS A 71 16.96 15.89 3.57
C CYS A 71 15.51 15.46 3.69
N GLY A 72 14.86 15.70 4.85
CA GLY A 72 13.43 15.42 5.02
C GLY A 72 12.55 16.28 4.11
N ILE A 73 12.85 17.57 4.03
CA ILE A 73 12.13 18.50 3.13
C ILE A 73 12.40 18.14 1.66
N ILE A 74 13.64 17.81 1.32
CA ILE A 74 14.02 17.41 -0.05
C ILE A 74 13.26 16.15 -0.46
N ALA A 75 13.18 15.15 0.42
CA ALA A 75 12.42 13.92 0.14
C ALA A 75 10.94 14.20 -0.08
N LYS A 76 10.32 15.03 0.77
CA LYS A 76 8.93 15.45 0.59
C LYS A 76 8.72 16.19 -0.74
N ASP A 77 9.59 17.13 -1.08
CA ASP A 77 9.48 17.91 -2.31
C ASP A 77 9.60 17.03 -3.56
N LYS A 78 10.45 16.02 -3.53
CA LYS A 78 10.53 15.02 -4.61
C LYS A 78 9.21 14.28 -4.80
N LEU A 79 8.57 13.87 -3.71
CA LEU A 79 7.28 13.20 -3.76
C LEU A 79 6.18 14.14 -4.27
N VAL A 80 6.12 15.37 -3.79
CA VAL A 80 5.19 16.40 -4.26
C VAL A 80 5.31 16.59 -5.77
N LYS A 81 6.53 16.74 -6.29
CA LYS A 81 6.77 16.89 -7.74
C LYS A 81 6.38 15.65 -8.52
N LYS A 82 6.66 14.46 -7.98
CA LYS A 82 6.32 13.20 -8.67
C LYS A 82 4.83 12.98 -8.77
N ILE A 83 4.08 13.24 -7.72
CA ILE A 83 2.63 13.13 -7.74
C ILE A 83 2.02 14.26 -8.60
N GLY A 84 2.49 15.49 -8.42
CA GLY A 84 1.97 16.64 -9.14
C GLY A 84 0.46 16.80 -8.93
N SER A 85 -0.27 16.96 -10.01
CA SER A 85 -1.75 17.03 -10.02
C SER A 85 -2.43 15.67 -10.19
N ASN A 86 -1.66 14.58 -10.24
CA ASN A 86 -2.21 13.23 -10.43
C ASN A 86 -2.88 12.73 -9.16
N ILE A 87 -3.87 11.86 -9.34
CA ILE A 87 -4.56 11.18 -8.25
C ILE A 87 -3.92 9.81 -8.05
N PRO A 88 -3.29 9.53 -6.89
CA PRO A 88 -2.69 8.24 -6.62
C PRO A 88 -3.75 7.17 -6.34
N LEU A 89 -3.39 5.92 -6.64
CA LEU A 89 -4.08 4.72 -6.21
C LEU A 89 -3.20 3.98 -5.23
N CYS A 90 -3.67 3.75 -4.02
CA CYS A 90 -2.97 2.98 -3.00
C CYS A 90 -3.65 1.63 -2.76
N VAL A 91 -2.85 0.58 -2.76
CA VAL A 91 -3.28 -0.80 -2.47
C VAL A 91 -2.72 -1.18 -1.11
N GLN A 92 -3.62 -1.40 -0.14
CA GLN A 92 -3.23 -1.78 1.19
C GLN A 92 -2.59 -3.17 1.19
N GLU A 93 -1.43 -3.31 1.82
CA GLU A 93 -0.71 -4.57 1.97
C GLU A 93 -0.81 -5.10 3.40
N SER A 94 -0.63 -4.24 4.40
CA SER A 94 -0.62 -4.62 5.80
C SER A 94 -0.91 -3.43 6.72
N ILE A 95 -0.99 -3.71 8.01
CA ILE A 95 -1.01 -2.72 9.09
C ILE A 95 0.17 -3.05 9.99
N ASP A 96 1.02 -2.05 10.29
CA ASP A 96 2.19 -2.27 11.13
C ASP A 96 1.84 -2.26 12.63
N ARG A 97 2.84 -2.53 13.47
CA ARG A 97 2.67 -2.55 14.94
C ARG A 97 2.28 -1.20 15.56
N TYR A 98 2.44 -0.12 14.82
CA TYR A 98 2.02 1.24 15.22
C TYR A 98 0.64 1.62 14.66
N ASN A 99 -0.08 0.65 14.12
CA ASN A 99 -1.40 0.82 13.50
C ASN A 99 -1.38 1.75 12.26
N ARG A 100 -0.23 1.81 11.56
CA ARG A 100 -0.12 2.54 10.29
C ARG A 100 -0.45 1.61 9.13
N ILE A 101 -1.20 2.12 8.16
CA ILE A 101 -1.50 1.38 6.94
C ILE A 101 -0.27 1.41 6.04
N ILE A 102 0.24 0.23 5.70
CA ILE A 102 1.31 0.04 4.74
C ILE A 102 0.67 -0.28 3.39
N ALA A 103 1.04 0.48 2.37
CA ALA A 103 0.44 0.36 1.04
C ALA A 103 1.46 0.55 -0.07
N GLU A 104 1.22 -0.10 -1.19
CA GLU A 104 1.88 0.26 -2.45
C GLU A 104 1.01 1.27 -3.19
N CYS A 105 1.56 2.45 -3.46
CA CYS A 105 0.85 3.54 -4.12
C CYS A 105 1.40 3.79 -5.52
N PHE A 106 0.50 4.06 -6.45
CA PHE A 106 0.79 4.22 -7.87
C PHE A 106 0.30 5.56 -8.39
N VAL A 107 1.07 6.17 -9.25
CA VAL A 107 0.69 7.31 -10.08
C VAL A 107 0.91 6.94 -11.54
N LYS A 108 -0.12 7.05 -12.38
CA LYS A 108 -0.09 6.61 -13.79
C LYS A 108 0.45 5.17 -13.94
N ASN A 109 -0.04 4.26 -13.09
CA ASN A 109 0.35 2.85 -13.06
C ASN A 109 1.83 2.58 -12.71
N LYS A 110 2.56 3.57 -12.19
CA LYS A 110 3.96 3.44 -11.76
C LYS A 110 4.05 3.52 -10.23
N SER A 111 4.73 2.54 -9.63
CA SER A 111 4.95 2.49 -8.19
C SER A 111 5.78 3.67 -7.71
N LEU A 112 5.25 4.38 -6.71
CA LEU A 112 5.97 5.46 -6.04
C LEU A 112 7.15 4.93 -5.22
N SER A 113 7.01 3.78 -4.57
CA SER A 113 8.12 3.13 -3.85
C SER A 113 9.31 2.84 -4.77
N LYS A 114 9.05 2.26 -5.94
CA LYS A 114 10.11 1.97 -6.93
C LYS A 114 10.76 3.24 -7.48
N TYR A 115 10.00 4.32 -7.62
CA TYR A 115 10.55 5.60 -8.06
C TYR A 115 11.48 6.22 -7.02
N LEU A 116 11.09 6.18 -5.75
CA LEU A 116 11.79 6.88 -4.68
C LEU A 116 13.13 6.22 -4.26
N VAL A 117 13.35 4.96 -4.61
CA VAL A 117 14.62 4.24 -4.33
C VAL A 117 15.67 4.34 -5.44
N ARG A 118 15.41 5.08 -6.48
CA ARG A 118 16.35 5.28 -7.62
C ARG A 118 17.32 6.42 -7.42
#